data_7f3401b1db64b868832cc52e6a8f0c1c
#
_entry.id   7f3401b1db64b868832cc52e6a8f0c1c
#
_cell.length_a   1.000
_cell.length_b   1.000
_cell.length_c   1.000
_cell.angle_alpha   90.00
_cell.angle_beta   90.00
_cell.angle_gamma   90.00
#
_symmetry.space_group_name_H-M   'P 1'
#
loop_
_entity.id
_entity.type
_entity.pdbx_description
1 polymer ?
#
loop_
_entity_poly.entity_id
_entity_poly.type
_entity_poly.pdbx_seq_one_letter_code
_entity_poly.pdbx_strand_id
1 'polypeptide(L)'
;MQGVTVVDHPLVQHKLTLMRQKETSTKSFRQLLREIGGLICYEVTRDLPLEDIEIETPLATIQAPVLAGKKLVFAPILRSGMGMLEGMLELVPAARVAHVGLYRDPATLACVEYYFKAPHDLAERLVVVIDPMLATGNTAIAAADRLKEAGAKQIRIASLLGSPEGLSNFRGHHPDVPVWLAAIDERLNDHGYILPGLGDAGDRMYGTK
;
A
#
# COMPACT_ATOMS: atom_id res chain seq x y z
N MET A 1 0.44 -17.25 -6.35
CA MET A 1 -0.98 -17.01 -5.98
C MET A 1 -1.54 -16.02 -7.00
N GLN A 2 -2.65 -16.32 -7.67
CA GLN A 2 -3.18 -15.44 -8.72
C GLN A 2 -3.57 -14.07 -8.13
N GLY A 3 -3.22 -12.96 -8.82
CA GLY A 3 -3.50 -11.60 -8.34
C GLY A 3 -2.65 -11.11 -7.17
N VAL A 4 -1.55 -11.81 -6.86
CA VAL A 4 -0.56 -11.38 -5.87
C VAL A 4 0.81 -11.30 -6.56
N THR A 5 1.45 -10.14 -6.47
CA THR A 5 2.78 -9.87 -7.03
C THR A 5 3.76 -9.61 -5.90
N VAL A 6 4.79 -10.43 -5.80
CA VAL A 6 5.93 -10.20 -4.90
C VAL A 6 6.96 -9.37 -5.65
N VAL A 7 7.32 -8.22 -5.08
CA VAL A 7 8.37 -7.34 -5.62
C VAL A 7 9.72 -7.83 -5.10
N ASP A 8 10.30 -8.80 -5.81
CA ASP A 8 11.53 -9.49 -5.43
C ASP A 8 12.83 -8.77 -5.84
N HIS A 9 12.71 -7.49 -6.20
CA HIS A 9 13.85 -6.67 -6.60
C HIS A 9 14.93 -6.63 -5.51
N PRO A 10 16.23 -6.81 -5.83
CA PRO A 10 17.32 -6.88 -4.85
C PRO A 10 17.37 -5.72 -3.86
N LEU A 11 17.09 -4.49 -4.30
CA LEU A 11 17.04 -3.32 -3.42
C LEU A 11 15.88 -3.39 -2.42
N VAL A 12 14.73 -3.94 -2.81
CA VAL A 12 13.59 -4.14 -1.91
C VAL A 12 13.96 -5.16 -0.84
N GLN A 13 14.51 -6.31 -1.26
CA GLN A 13 14.91 -7.39 -0.35
C GLN A 13 16.01 -6.96 0.61
N HIS A 14 17.03 -6.25 0.13
CA HIS A 14 18.09 -5.69 0.99
C HIS A 14 17.52 -4.75 2.06
N LYS A 15 16.71 -3.78 1.65
CA LYS A 15 16.10 -2.81 2.57
C LYS A 15 15.16 -3.49 3.56
N LEU A 16 14.38 -4.47 3.11
CA LEU A 16 13.51 -5.27 3.98
C LEU A 16 14.32 -6.03 5.03
N THR A 17 15.45 -6.63 4.65
CA THR A 17 16.35 -7.31 5.60
C THR A 17 16.82 -6.37 6.70
N LEU A 18 17.29 -5.17 6.35
CA LEU A 18 17.69 -4.16 7.33
C LEU A 18 16.52 -3.73 8.23
N MET A 19 15.34 -3.61 7.66
CA MET A 19 14.13 -3.19 8.37
C MET A 19 13.65 -4.23 9.39
N ARG A 20 13.85 -5.54 9.09
CA ARG A 20 13.48 -6.64 9.98
C ARG A 20 14.32 -6.69 11.27
N GLN A 21 15.55 -6.19 11.25
CA GLN A 21 16.44 -6.24 12.41
C GLN A 21 15.80 -5.51 13.59
N LYS A 22 15.81 -6.16 14.77
CA LYS A 22 15.20 -5.58 16.00
C LYS A 22 15.91 -4.31 16.47
N GLU A 23 17.22 -4.16 16.16
CA GLU A 23 18.05 -3.01 16.51
C GLU A 23 17.83 -1.80 15.56
N THR A 24 17.04 -1.97 14.47
CA THR A 24 16.79 -0.87 13.54
C THR A 24 16.03 0.24 14.25
N SER A 25 16.66 1.41 14.34
CA SER A 25 16.09 2.57 15.02
C SER A 25 14.81 3.05 14.33
N THR A 26 13.95 3.74 15.09
CA THR A 26 12.73 4.38 14.55
C THR A 26 13.05 5.28 13.34
N LYS A 27 14.15 6.04 13.38
CA LYS A 27 14.59 6.88 12.26
C LYS A 27 14.88 6.04 11.02
N SER A 28 15.70 4.99 11.17
CA SER A 28 16.08 4.11 10.05
C SER A 28 14.88 3.33 9.53
N PHE A 29 13.99 2.88 10.42
CA PHE A 29 12.76 2.19 10.04
C PHE A 29 11.87 3.06 9.17
N ARG A 30 11.62 4.32 9.54
CA ARG A 30 10.86 5.29 8.73
C ARG A 30 11.48 5.50 7.35
N GLN A 31 12.80 5.69 7.31
CA GLN A 31 13.51 5.88 6.05
C GLN A 31 13.37 4.67 5.14
N LEU A 32 13.62 3.46 5.65
CA LEU A 32 13.50 2.22 4.88
C LEU A 32 12.06 1.98 4.40
N LEU A 33 11.05 2.26 5.25
CA LEU A 33 9.64 2.13 4.89
C LEU A 33 9.26 3.07 3.74
N ARG A 34 9.72 4.33 3.79
CA ARG A 34 9.54 5.31 2.71
C ARG A 34 10.19 4.83 1.41
N GLU A 35 11.45 4.39 1.47
CA GLU A 35 12.19 3.94 0.30
C GLU A 35 11.57 2.70 -0.35
N ILE A 36 11.16 1.70 0.44
CA ILE A 36 10.46 0.51 -0.07
C ILE A 36 9.08 0.89 -0.61
N GLY A 37 8.37 1.82 0.05
CA GLY A 37 7.10 2.37 -0.44
C GLY A 37 7.20 2.93 -1.84
N GLY A 38 8.24 3.72 -2.14
CA GLY A 38 8.52 4.22 -3.49
C GLY A 38 8.80 3.11 -4.51
N LEU A 39 9.59 2.10 -4.14
CA LEU A 39 9.89 0.96 -5.02
C LEU A 39 8.64 0.11 -5.32
N ILE A 40 7.79 -0.13 -4.32
CA ILE A 40 6.50 -0.81 -4.52
C ILE A 40 5.57 0.05 -5.39
N CYS A 41 5.57 1.38 -5.19
CA CYS A 41 4.79 2.30 -6.02
C CYS A 41 5.17 2.19 -7.50
N TYR A 42 6.45 2.12 -7.80
CA TYR A 42 6.94 1.93 -9.17
C TYR A 42 6.37 0.66 -9.82
N GLU A 43 6.31 -0.44 -9.07
CA GLU A 43 5.75 -1.71 -9.56
C GLU A 43 4.21 -1.69 -9.64
N VAL A 44 3.54 -1.14 -8.65
CA VAL A 44 2.07 -1.07 -8.63
C VAL A 44 1.50 -0.14 -9.71
N THR A 45 2.34 0.73 -10.28
CA THR A 45 1.96 1.67 -11.35
C THR A 45 2.46 1.28 -12.73
N ARG A 46 3.08 0.11 -12.90
CA ARG A 46 3.78 -0.32 -14.12
C ARG A 46 2.89 -0.38 -15.38
N ASP A 47 1.62 -0.67 -15.22
CA ASP A 47 0.65 -0.86 -16.30
C ASP A 47 -0.35 0.32 -16.44
N LEU A 48 0.00 1.49 -15.92
CA LEU A 48 -0.83 2.68 -16.10
C LEU A 48 -0.93 3.03 -17.58
N PRO A 49 -2.13 3.39 -18.06
CA PRO A 49 -2.32 3.77 -19.45
C PRO A 49 -1.64 5.09 -19.76
N LEU A 50 -1.12 5.18 -20.98
CA LEU A 50 -0.52 6.40 -21.54
C LEU A 50 -1.41 6.94 -22.66
N GLU A 51 -1.34 8.24 -22.89
CA GLU A 51 -1.90 8.94 -24.04
C GLU A 51 -0.86 9.90 -24.62
N ASP A 52 -0.85 10.05 -25.93
CA ASP A 52 0.07 10.97 -26.59
C ASP A 52 -0.53 12.38 -26.65
N ILE A 53 0.27 13.36 -26.28
CA ILE A 53 -0.05 14.79 -26.42
C ILE A 53 1.02 15.49 -27.24
N GLU A 54 0.61 16.56 -27.92
CA GLU A 54 1.57 17.42 -28.61
C GLU A 54 2.31 18.28 -27.59
N ILE A 55 3.63 18.28 -27.67
CA ILE A 55 4.51 19.11 -26.84
C ILE A 55 5.52 19.82 -27.73
N GLU A 56 6.00 20.99 -27.27
CA GLU A 56 7.10 21.70 -27.88
C GLU A 56 8.37 21.50 -27.06
N THR A 57 9.41 20.92 -27.67
CA THR A 57 10.74 20.85 -27.11
C THR A 57 11.56 22.06 -27.55
N PRO A 58 12.75 22.34 -27.00
CA PRO A 58 13.60 23.44 -27.48
C PRO A 58 14.00 23.35 -28.95
N LEU A 59 13.79 22.20 -29.61
CA LEU A 59 14.24 21.96 -30.98
C LEU A 59 13.10 21.62 -31.97
N ALA A 60 11.98 21.07 -31.51
CA ALA A 60 10.90 20.62 -32.38
C ALA A 60 9.60 20.37 -31.62
N THR A 61 8.49 20.43 -32.35
CA THR A 61 7.17 19.92 -31.89
C THR A 61 7.11 18.40 -32.12
N ILE A 62 6.68 17.66 -31.10
CA ILE A 62 6.57 16.19 -31.16
C ILE A 62 5.30 15.70 -30.45
N GLN A 63 4.90 14.46 -30.75
CA GLN A 63 3.95 13.69 -29.92
C GLN A 63 4.74 12.95 -28.85
N ALA A 64 4.28 13.06 -27.58
CA ALA A 64 4.97 12.46 -26.45
C ALA A 64 3.97 11.85 -25.44
N PRO A 65 4.30 10.68 -24.83
CA PRO A 65 3.38 9.99 -23.93
C PRO A 65 3.32 10.67 -22.55
N VAL A 66 2.10 10.79 -22.03
CA VAL A 66 1.81 11.18 -20.64
C VAL A 66 0.86 10.17 -20.01
N LEU A 67 0.75 10.16 -18.67
CA LEU A 67 -0.25 9.32 -18.01
C LEU A 67 -1.65 9.75 -18.41
N ALA A 68 -2.42 8.80 -18.95
CA ALA A 68 -3.79 9.01 -19.35
C ALA A 68 -4.75 9.13 -18.15
N GLY A 69 -5.84 9.88 -18.35
CA GLY A 69 -6.93 9.93 -17.40
C GLY A 69 -6.66 10.74 -16.13
N LYS A 70 -7.41 10.41 -15.07
CA LYS A 70 -7.33 11.15 -13.80
C LYS A 70 -6.18 10.65 -12.91
N LYS A 71 -5.62 11.56 -12.11
CA LYS A 71 -4.56 11.27 -11.14
C LYS A 71 -4.95 10.17 -10.17
N LEU A 72 -3.98 9.36 -9.74
CA LEU A 72 -4.12 8.30 -8.75
C LEU A 72 -4.66 8.82 -7.41
N VAL A 73 -5.23 7.92 -6.63
CA VAL A 73 -5.53 8.13 -5.21
C VAL A 73 -4.72 7.14 -4.38
N PHE A 74 -3.90 7.65 -3.47
CA PHE A 74 -3.27 6.85 -2.44
C PHE A 74 -4.12 6.85 -1.19
N ALA A 75 -4.44 5.68 -0.66
CA ALA A 75 -5.33 5.48 0.48
C ALA A 75 -4.60 4.75 1.61
N PRO A 76 -3.73 5.45 2.39
CA PRO A 76 -3.07 4.83 3.53
C PRO A 76 -4.08 4.47 4.61
N ILE A 77 -3.94 3.25 5.15
CA ILE A 77 -4.62 2.87 6.37
C ILE A 77 -3.85 3.46 7.55
N LEU A 78 -4.51 4.30 8.30
CA LEU A 78 -3.91 4.97 9.45
C LEU A 78 -3.70 3.95 10.58
N ARG A 79 -2.58 4.00 11.28
CA ARG A 79 -1.47 4.98 11.25
C ARG A 79 -0.32 4.57 10.34
N SER A 80 -0.02 3.27 10.26
CA SER A 80 1.22 2.70 9.68
C SER A 80 1.38 2.95 8.17
N GLY A 81 0.28 3.03 7.41
CA GLY A 81 0.31 3.30 5.97
C GLY A 81 0.96 4.63 5.58
N MET A 82 1.00 5.59 6.52
CA MET A 82 1.59 6.91 6.27
C MET A 82 3.09 6.86 5.91
N GLY A 83 3.84 5.92 6.48
CA GLY A 83 5.27 5.82 6.19
C GLY A 83 5.59 5.38 4.76
N MET A 84 4.77 4.50 4.18
CA MET A 84 4.89 4.13 2.76
C MET A 84 4.36 5.25 1.85
N LEU A 85 3.29 5.93 2.27
CA LEU A 85 2.68 7.03 1.51
C LEU A 85 3.71 8.10 1.14
N GLU A 86 4.59 8.50 2.07
CA GLU A 86 5.62 9.52 1.82
C GLU A 86 6.49 9.16 0.60
N GLY A 87 6.98 7.93 0.53
CA GLY A 87 7.79 7.47 -0.61
C GLY A 87 6.99 7.35 -1.91
N MET A 88 5.72 7.00 -1.83
CA MET A 88 4.85 6.95 -3.01
C MET A 88 4.54 8.34 -3.56
N LEU A 89 4.34 9.34 -2.69
CA LEU A 89 4.12 10.73 -3.10
C LEU A 89 5.37 11.39 -3.70
N GLU A 90 6.57 10.98 -3.29
CA GLU A 90 7.82 11.42 -3.94
C GLU A 90 7.87 10.96 -5.40
N LEU A 91 7.38 9.77 -5.71
CA LEU A 91 7.34 9.22 -7.06
C LEU A 91 6.17 9.79 -7.88
N VAL A 92 5.00 9.95 -7.26
CA VAL A 92 3.76 10.44 -7.90
C VAL A 92 3.20 11.63 -7.11
N PRO A 93 3.86 12.81 -7.15
CA PRO A 93 3.51 13.96 -6.31
C PRO A 93 2.14 14.55 -6.64
N ALA A 94 1.61 14.26 -7.83
CA ALA A 94 0.29 14.72 -8.27
C ALA A 94 -0.85 13.80 -7.80
N ALA A 95 -0.57 12.66 -7.15
CA ALA A 95 -1.60 11.79 -6.61
C ALA A 95 -2.46 12.50 -5.56
N ARG A 96 -3.73 12.15 -5.50
CA ARG A 96 -4.60 12.57 -4.40
C ARG A 96 -4.47 11.58 -3.24
N VAL A 97 -4.85 12.01 -2.05
CA VAL A 97 -4.79 11.17 -0.84
C VAL A 97 -6.18 11.02 -0.26
N ALA A 98 -6.58 9.77 -0.02
CA ALA A 98 -7.68 9.42 0.87
C ALA A 98 -7.09 8.91 2.19
N HIS A 99 -7.77 9.12 3.29
CA HIS A 99 -7.36 8.57 4.59
C HIS A 99 -8.41 7.61 5.08
N VAL A 100 -7.97 6.40 5.47
CA VAL A 100 -8.82 5.35 6.01
C VAL A 100 -8.34 5.04 7.44
N GLY A 101 -9.08 5.52 8.43
CA GLY A 101 -8.78 5.30 9.84
C GLY A 101 -9.54 4.09 10.36
N LEU A 102 -8.82 3.00 10.59
CA LEU A 102 -9.36 1.74 11.10
C LEU A 102 -8.55 1.29 12.32
N TYR A 103 -9.23 0.76 13.32
CA TYR A 103 -8.56 0.04 14.41
C TYR A 103 -9.29 -1.28 14.70
N ARG A 104 -8.57 -2.21 15.27
CA ARG A 104 -9.16 -3.47 15.76
C ARG A 104 -9.62 -3.26 17.19
N ASP A 105 -10.90 -3.43 17.45
CA ASP A 105 -11.44 -3.42 18.80
C ASP A 105 -10.83 -4.57 19.62
N PRO A 106 -10.18 -4.30 20.76
CA PRO A 106 -9.47 -5.35 21.51
C PRO A 106 -10.40 -6.38 22.15
N ALA A 107 -11.69 -6.05 22.38
CA ALA A 107 -12.65 -6.95 23.00
C ALA A 107 -13.36 -7.85 21.96
N THR A 108 -13.75 -7.27 20.82
CA THR A 108 -14.54 -7.98 19.79
C THR A 108 -13.69 -8.44 18.61
N LEU A 109 -12.45 -7.95 18.48
CA LEU A 109 -11.57 -8.11 17.34
C LEU A 109 -12.14 -7.59 16.01
N ALA A 110 -13.29 -6.91 16.06
CA ALA A 110 -13.90 -6.28 14.90
C ALA A 110 -13.08 -5.09 14.41
N CYS A 111 -13.11 -4.85 13.10
CA CYS A 111 -12.51 -3.66 12.51
C CYS A 111 -13.50 -2.49 12.65
N VAL A 112 -13.06 -1.41 13.30
CA VAL A 112 -13.89 -0.23 13.55
C VAL A 112 -13.31 0.96 12.79
N GLU A 113 -14.16 1.59 11.95
CA GLU A 113 -13.83 2.86 11.28
C GLU A 113 -13.98 4.02 12.27
N TYR A 114 -12.95 4.86 12.38
CA TYR A 114 -13.01 6.09 13.15
C TYR A 114 -12.75 7.34 12.31
N TYR A 115 -12.27 7.18 11.07
CA TYR A 115 -12.03 8.29 10.15
C TYR A 115 -12.04 7.81 8.70
N PHE A 116 -12.78 8.53 7.85
CA PHE A 116 -12.74 8.34 6.41
C PHE A 116 -12.84 9.68 5.69
N LYS A 117 -11.88 9.96 4.82
CA LYS A 117 -11.89 11.14 3.96
C LYS A 117 -11.29 10.78 2.61
N ALA A 118 -12.05 10.97 1.54
CA ALA A 118 -11.65 10.62 0.19
C ALA A 118 -12.12 11.67 -0.84
N PRO A 119 -11.49 11.75 -2.03
CA PRO A 119 -12.00 12.51 -3.16
C PRO A 119 -13.38 12.01 -3.60
N HIS A 120 -14.24 12.90 -4.10
CA HIS A 120 -15.61 12.55 -4.53
C HIS A 120 -15.66 11.73 -5.83
N ASP A 121 -14.60 11.77 -6.65
CA ASP A 121 -14.53 11.16 -7.98
C ASP A 121 -13.72 9.85 -8.00
N LEU A 122 -13.84 9.04 -6.97
CA LEU A 122 -13.13 7.74 -6.85
C LEU A 122 -13.45 6.77 -7.98
N ALA A 123 -14.67 6.86 -8.55
CA ALA A 123 -15.12 5.98 -9.64
C ALA A 123 -14.27 6.10 -10.92
N GLU A 124 -13.58 7.23 -11.09
CA GLU A 124 -12.79 7.56 -12.28
C GLU A 124 -11.28 7.45 -12.03
N ARG A 125 -10.88 6.91 -10.86
CA ARG A 125 -9.49 6.87 -10.40
C ARG A 125 -9.06 5.47 -10.02
N LEU A 126 -7.78 5.17 -10.26
CA LEU A 126 -7.14 4.04 -9.61
C LEU A 126 -6.83 4.42 -8.17
N VAL A 127 -7.31 3.62 -7.21
CA VAL A 127 -7.06 3.77 -5.78
C VAL A 127 -6.03 2.71 -5.35
N VAL A 128 -4.93 3.14 -4.75
CA VAL A 128 -3.93 2.25 -4.14
C VAL A 128 -4.06 2.34 -2.64
N VAL A 129 -4.58 1.28 -2.03
CA VAL A 129 -4.63 1.13 -0.57
C VAL A 129 -3.23 0.77 -0.06
N ILE A 130 -2.81 1.42 1.00
CA ILE A 130 -1.45 1.29 1.53
C ILE A 130 -1.52 0.83 2.98
N ASP A 131 -1.02 -0.38 3.23
CA ASP A 131 -0.86 -0.92 4.58
C ASP A 131 0.41 -1.77 4.66
N PRO A 132 1.39 -1.44 5.50
CA PRO A 132 2.62 -2.22 5.62
C PRO A 132 2.41 -3.71 5.93
N MET A 133 1.36 -4.06 6.66
CA MET A 133 1.19 -5.41 7.21
C MET A 133 -0.15 -6.03 6.83
N LEU A 134 -0.16 -6.89 5.82
CA LEU A 134 -1.33 -7.71 5.47
C LEU A 134 -1.29 -9.02 6.28
N ALA A 135 -1.58 -8.91 7.60
CA ALA A 135 -1.51 -10.02 8.53
C ALA A 135 -2.74 -10.95 8.44
N THR A 136 -3.86 -10.60 9.07
CA THR A 136 -5.11 -11.39 8.98
C THR A 136 -5.95 -11.04 7.74
N GLY A 137 -5.64 -9.94 7.06
CA GLY A 137 -6.41 -9.43 5.93
C GLY A 137 -7.63 -8.58 6.31
N ASN A 138 -8.13 -8.67 7.55
CA ASN A 138 -9.40 -8.02 7.95
C ASN A 138 -9.39 -6.50 7.76
N THR A 139 -8.29 -5.82 8.09
CA THR A 139 -8.16 -4.37 7.93
C THR A 139 -8.17 -3.97 6.45
N ALA A 140 -7.46 -4.73 5.60
CA ALA A 140 -7.45 -4.50 4.16
C ALA A 140 -8.82 -4.76 3.53
N ILE A 141 -9.56 -5.80 4.01
CA ILE A 141 -10.94 -6.08 3.59
C ILE A 141 -11.83 -4.89 3.92
N ALA A 142 -11.85 -4.45 5.18
CA ALA A 142 -12.67 -3.31 5.61
C ALA A 142 -12.35 -2.01 4.84
N ALA A 143 -11.07 -1.76 4.56
CA ALA A 143 -10.66 -0.62 3.75
C ALA A 143 -11.14 -0.71 2.29
N ALA A 144 -11.04 -1.89 1.68
CA ALA A 144 -11.51 -2.11 0.32
C ALA A 144 -13.04 -2.01 0.22
N ASP A 145 -13.78 -2.58 1.18
CA ASP A 145 -15.24 -2.44 1.27
C ASP A 145 -15.63 -0.97 1.35
N ARG A 146 -15.02 -0.23 2.28
CA ARG A 146 -15.33 1.18 2.50
C ARG A 146 -15.04 2.06 1.29
N LEU A 147 -13.96 1.77 0.54
CA LEU A 147 -13.62 2.47 -0.69
C LEU A 147 -14.58 2.12 -1.83
N LYS A 148 -14.99 0.85 -1.95
CA LYS A 148 -16.01 0.41 -2.92
C LYS A 148 -17.37 1.08 -2.64
N GLU A 149 -17.79 1.15 -1.38
CA GLU A 149 -18.99 1.90 -0.95
C GLU A 149 -18.91 3.39 -1.32
N ALA A 150 -17.70 3.98 -1.23
CA ALA A 150 -17.45 5.36 -1.64
C ALA A 150 -17.31 5.54 -3.16
N GLY A 151 -17.53 4.47 -3.95
CA GLY A 151 -17.59 4.48 -5.40
C GLY A 151 -16.30 4.11 -6.13
N ALA A 152 -15.24 3.66 -5.45
CA ALA A 152 -14.01 3.20 -6.09
C ALA A 152 -14.28 1.93 -6.92
N LYS A 153 -13.90 1.96 -8.21
CA LYS A 153 -14.06 0.83 -9.14
C LYS A 153 -12.77 0.07 -9.40
N GLN A 154 -11.64 0.74 -9.26
CA GLN A 154 -10.32 0.17 -9.48
C GLN A 154 -9.51 0.35 -8.20
N ILE A 155 -9.22 -0.75 -7.51
CA ILE A 155 -8.47 -0.76 -6.27
C ILE A 155 -7.27 -1.70 -6.42
N ARG A 156 -6.14 -1.32 -5.87
CA ARG A 156 -4.93 -2.13 -5.69
C ARG A 156 -4.48 -2.07 -4.24
N ILE A 157 -3.84 -3.11 -3.76
CA ILE A 157 -3.20 -3.11 -2.43
C ILE A 157 -1.69 -3.03 -2.60
N ALA A 158 -1.06 -2.15 -1.83
CA ALA A 158 0.39 -2.05 -1.68
C ALA A 158 0.76 -2.32 -0.22
N SER A 159 1.46 -3.41 0.03
CA SER A 159 1.89 -3.82 1.37
C SER A 159 3.39 -4.06 1.42
N LEU A 160 3.96 -4.09 2.60
CA LEU A 160 5.35 -4.48 2.83
C LEU A 160 5.45 -6.00 3.03
N LEU A 161 4.67 -6.54 3.97
CA LEU A 161 4.61 -7.97 4.27
C LEU A 161 3.18 -8.50 4.21
N GLY A 162 3.04 -9.74 3.79
CA GLY A 162 1.80 -10.50 3.90
C GLY A 162 2.00 -11.87 4.54
N SER A 163 0.95 -12.41 5.15
CA SER A 163 0.88 -13.82 5.52
C SER A 163 0.07 -14.61 4.48
N PRO A 164 0.30 -15.92 4.34
CA PRO A 164 -0.55 -16.78 3.50
C PRO A 164 -2.02 -16.74 3.91
N GLU A 165 -2.29 -16.73 5.21
CA GLU A 165 -3.64 -16.67 5.78
C GLU A 165 -4.33 -15.36 5.44
N GLY A 166 -3.64 -14.22 5.64
CA GLY A 166 -4.18 -12.90 5.34
C GLY A 166 -4.43 -12.67 3.86
N LEU A 167 -3.51 -13.13 3.01
CA LEU A 167 -3.68 -13.08 1.56
C LEU A 167 -4.85 -13.95 1.09
N SER A 168 -4.99 -15.17 1.63
CA SER A 168 -6.10 -16.05 1.31
C SER A 168 -7.43 -15.46 1.73
N ASN A 169 -7.51 -14.90 2.95
CA ASN A 169 -8.70 -14.23 3.47
C ASN A 169 -9.08 -13.01 2.62
N PHE A 170 -8.13 -12.12 2.35
CA PHE A 170 -8.35 -10.94 1.53
C PHE A 170 -8.82 -11.30 0.12
N ARG A 171 -8.14 -12.24 -0.54
CA ARG A 171 -8.47 -12.68 -1.89
C ARG A 171 -9.81 -13.43 -1.97
N GLY A 172 -10.24 -14.07 -0.88
CA GLY A 172 -11.55 -14.68 -0.78
C GLY A 172 -12.69 -13.65 -0.82
N HIS A 173 -12.48 -12.48 -0.23
CA HIS A 173 -13.46 -11.38 -0.19
C HIS A 173 -13.36 -10.47 -1.43
N HIS A 174 -12.14 -10.18 -1.89
CA HIS A 174 -11.86 -9.28 -3.00
C HIS A 174 -11.00 -9.95 -4.08
N PRO A 175 -11.54 -10.94 -4.82
CA PRO A 175 -10.80 -11.60 -5.91
C PRO A 175 -10.44 -10.66 -7.07
N ASP A 176 -11.11 -9.53 -7.18
CA ASP A 176 -10.93 -8.48 -8.19
C ASP A 176 -9.82 -7.47 -7.83
N VAL A 177 -9.33 -7.48 -6.58
CA VAL A 177 -8.35 -6.49 -6.10
C VAL A 177 -6.96 -7.12 -6.05
N PRO A 178 -6.03 -6.76 -6.95
CA PRO A 178 -4.67 -7.28 -6.93
C PRO A 178 -3.82 -6.66 -5.81
N VAL A 179 -2.82 -7.44 -5.36
CA VAL A 179 -1.94 -7.12 -4.22
C VAL A 179 -0.49 -7.12 -4.66
N TRP A 180 0.26 -6.07 -4.30
CA TRP A 180 1.72 -5.99 -4.41
C TRP A 180 2.34 -5.92 -3.02
N LEU A 181 3.41 -6.68 -2.80
CA LEU A 181 4.11 -6.71 -1.52
C LEU A 181 5.58 -7.09 -1.68
N ALA A 182 6.41 -6.71 -0.71
CA ALA A 182 7.84 -7.01 -0.76
C ALA A 182 8.15 -8.48 -0.41
N ALA A 183 7.36 -9.11 0.48
CA ALA A 183 7.52 -10.52 0.80
C ALA A 183 6.24 -11.14 1.40
N ILE A 184 6.10 -12.45 1.19
CA ILE A 184 5.12 -13.30 1.89
C ILE A 184 5.90 -14.09 2.93
N ASP A 185 5.56 -13.92 4.20
CA ASP A 185 6.19 -14.61 5.31
C ASP A 185 5.46 -15.94 5.62
N GLU A 186 6.00 -16.70 6.60
CA GLU A 186 5.62 -18.10 6.77
C GLU A 186 4.18 -18.29 7.28
N ARG A 187 3.79 -17.55 8.34
CA ARG A 187 2.51 -17.71 9.04
C ARG A 187 2.21 -16.57 10.00
N LEU A 188 1.06 -16.63 10.64
CA LEU A 188 0.73 -15.82 11.82
C LEU A 188 1.02 -16.59 13.12
N ASN A 189 1.35 -15.84 14.19
CA ASN A 189 1.33 -16.39 15.54
C ASN A 189 -0.07 -16.27 16.18
N ASP A 190 -0.23 -16.78 17.41
CA ASP A 190 -1.52 -16.79 18.14
C ASP A 190 -2.08 -15.39 18.44
N HIS A 191 -1.23 -14.36 18.36
CA HIS A 191 -1.62 -12.95 18.52
C HIS A 191 -1.87 -12.22 17.19
N GLY A 192 -1.80 -12.95 16.05
CA GLY A 192 -2.01 -12.38 14.72
C GLY A 192 -0.85 -11.58 14.15
N TYR A 193 0.36 -11.72 14.69
CA TYR A 193 1.58 -11.15 14.10
C TYR A 193 2.18 -12.07 13.04
N ILE A 194 2.70 -11.48 11.99
CA ILE A 194 3.42 -12.19 10.92
C ILE A 194 4.75 -12.72 11.46
N LEU A 195 5.09 -13.96 11.15
CA LEU A 195 6.36 -14.62 11.46
C LEU A 195 7.08 -15.04 10.17
N PRO A 196 8.42 -14.79 10.07
CA PRO A 196 9.30 -14.11 11.02
C PRO A 196 8.99 -12.63 11.21
N GLY A 197 8.34 -11.97 10.23
CA GLY A 197 7.83 -10.62 10.33
C GLY A 197 8.89 -9.54 10.57
N LEU A 198 8.44 -8.46 11.16
CA LEU A 198 9.27 -7.33 11.59
C LEU A 198 8.73 -6.64 12.85
N GLY A 199 7.82 -7.30 13.57
CA GLY A 199 7.09 -6.71 14.71
C GLY A 199 5.90 -5.84 14.27
N ASP A 200 5.48 -4.91 15.13
CA ASP A 200 4.44 -3.94 14.80
C ASP A 200 5.04 -2.75 14.03
N ALA A 201 4.61 -2.58 12.78
CA ALA A 201 5.11 -1.52 11.91
C ALA A 201 4.76 -0.12 12.44
N GLY A 202 3.57 0.05 13.02
CA GLY A 202 3.13 1.32 13.58
C GLY A 202 3.96 1.72 14.80
N ASP A 203 4.15 0.79 15.74
CA ASP A 203 4.95 1.05 16.95
C ASP A 203 6.42 1.33 16.59
N ARG A 204 6.99 0.56 15.66
CA ARG A 204 8.38 0.77 15.21
C ARG A 204 8.55 2.11 14.49
N MET A 205 7.53 2.51 13.71
CA MET A 205 7.55 3.77 12.97
C MET A 205 7.36 4.98 13.89
N TYR A 206 6.49 4.87 14.90
CA TYR A 206 6.15 6.01 15.77
C TYR A 206 6.84 5.99 17.13
N GLY A 207 7.51 4.89 17.49
CA GLY A 207 8.19 4.77 18.78
C GLY A 207 7.20 4.72 19.94
N THR A 208 6.08 4.00 19.76
CA THR A 208 4.97 3.94 20.75
C THR A 208 5.06 2.74 21.69
N LYS A 209 6.16 1.98 21.63
CA LYS A 209 6.55 0.97 22.63
C LYS A 209 7.96 1.20 23.08
#